data_4ad0945ef6b03ce1df35da03f5013c62
#
_entry.id   4ad0945ef6b03ce1df35da03f5013c62
#
_cell.length_a   1.000
_cell.length_b   1.000
_cell.length_c   1.000
_cell.angle_alpha   90.00
_cell.angle_beta   90.00
_cell.angle_gamma   90.00
#
_symmetry.space_group_name_H-M   'P 1'
#
loop_
_entity.id
_entity.type
_entity.pdbx_description
1 polymer ?
#
loop_
_entity_poly.entity_id
_entity_poly.type
_entity_poly.pdbx_seq_one_letter_code
_entity_poly.pdbx_strand_id
1 'polypeptide(L)'
;MNKLKRIRLVVLIIIALLLLGLAASARSIEEYYIKSQLDPQIELQASIKNMATIDSYRYKLTSCFTVAERKEVISRVEGEKSGANTHIKGEMVNTAVDIYYIDRTIYNYDAFSKKWLVIESDTNKSEELLISELNPLSNFRFKQIAAVEKLRFEEVDGVECLVVGCRPSIESQLLESLWKSFEYRLWLDYKERMVKKAALTAVNKKAPDTRLNLVVEFSDWNQKIDIRPPDTSGTKKN
;
A
#
# COMPACT_ATOMS: atom_id res chain seq x y z
N MET A 1 -16.13 62.64 -6.22
CA MET A 1 -15.00 61.69 -6.30
C MET A 1 -15.05 60.93 -7.63
N ASN A 2 -14.07 61.17 -8.44
CA ASN A 2 -14.08 61.17 -9.89
C ASN A 2 -14.42 59.84 -10.56
N LYS A 3 -15.35 59.86 -11.55
CA LYS A 3 -15.66 58.75 -12.47
C LYS A 3 -14.38 58.10 -13.04
N LEU A 4 -13.36 58.89 -13.34
CA LEU A 4 -12.05 58.41 -13.80
C LEU A 4 -11.32 57.51 -12.80
N LYS A 5 -11.39 57.77 -11.48
CA LYS A 5 -10.78 56.91 -10.46
C LYS A 5 -11.50 55.58 -10.35
N ARG A 6 -12.83 55.55 -10.48
CA ARG A 6 -13.61 54.29 -10.49
C ARG A 6 -13.31 53.44 -11.73
N ILE A 7 -13.20 54.06 -12.89
CA ILE A 7 -12.85 53.35 -14.14
C ILE A 7 -11.44 52.75 -14.04
N ARG A 8 -10.45 53.49 -13.53
CA ARG A 8 -9.09 52.94 -13.30
C ARG A 8 -9.07 51.77 -12.32
N LEU A 9 -9.85 51.86 -11.24
CA LEU A 9 -9.95 50.77 -10.27
C LEU A 9 -10.57 49.51 -10.89
N VAL A 10 -11.64 49.66 -11.68
CA VAL A 10 -12.27 48.51 -12.36
C VAL A 10 -11.33 47.88 -13.38
N VAL A 11 -10.59 48.67 -14.13
CA VAL A 11 -9.58 48.14 -15.08
C VAL A 11 -8.47 47.39 -14.36
N LEU A 12 -7.97 47.90 -13.23
CA LEU A 12 -6.97 47.18 -12.42
C LEU A 12 -7.47 45.85 -11.88
N ILE A 13 -8.73 45.78 -11.43
CA ILE A 13 -9.36 44.53 -10.95
C ILE A 13 -9.47 43.53 -12.11
N ILE A 14 -9.89 43.96 -13.29
CA ILE A 14 -9.98 43.09 -14.47
C ILE A 14 -8.60 42.55 -14.86
N ILE A 15 -7.58 43.39 -14.87
CA ILE A 15 -6.20 42.96 -15.15
C ILE A 15 -5.72 41.97 -14.11
N ALA A 16 -5.97 42.19 -12.81
CA ALA A 16 -5.61 41.28 -11.74
C ALA A 16 -6.32 39.94 -11.89
N LEU A 17 -7.60 39.91 -12.22
CA LEU A 17 -8.35 38.68 -12.47
C LEU A 17 -7.85 37.91 -13.71
N LEU A 18 -7.48 38.63 -14.77
CA LEU A 18 -6.87 38.01 -15.96
C LEU A 18 -5.50 37.41 -15.65
N LEU A 19 -4.66 38.08 -14.86
CA LEU A 19 -3.37 37.57 -14.45
C LEU A 19 -3.51 36.34 -13.54
N LEU A 20 -4.48 36.34 -12.62
CA LEU A 20 -4.81 35.14 -11.79
C LEU A 20 -5.31 34.00 -12.66
N GLY A 21 -6.17 34.26 -13.64
CA GLY A 21 -6.64 33.24 -14.58
C GLY A 21 -5.50 32.64 -15.42
N LEU A 22 -4.58 33.46 -15.91
CA LEU A 22 -3.40 33.03 -16.65
C LEU A 22 -2.46 32.17 -15.76
N ALA A 23 -2.23 32.58 -14.50
CA ALA A 23 -1.42 31.81 -13.57
C ALA A 23 -2.02 30.44 -13.22
N ALA A 24 -3.34 30.38 -13.04
CA ALA A 24 -4.05 29.11 -12.81
C ALA A 24 -3.99 28.18 -14.04
N SER A 25 -4.18 28.78 -15.24
CA SER A 25 -4.08 28.02 -16.50
C SER A 25 -2.68 27.48 -16.76
N ALA A 26 -1.63 28.23 -16.43
CA ALA A 26 -0.25 27.80 -16.58
C ALA A 26 0.07 26.55 -15.75
N ARG A 27 -0.39 26.50 -14.47
CA ARG A 27 -0.24 25.32 -13.61
C ARG A 27 -0.94 24.09 -14.18
N SER A 28 -2.17 24.25 -14.66
CA SER A 28 -2.93 23.12 -15.24
C SER A 28 -2.28 22.60 -16.52
N ILE A 29 -1.68 23.46 -17.33
CA ILE A 29 -0.96 23.06 -18.55
C ILE A 29 0.33 22.33 -18.18
N GLU A 30 1.07 22.82 -17.19
CA GLU A 30 2.29 22.18 -16.70
C GLU A 30 2.00 20.78 -16.14
N GLU A 31 0.97 20.64 -15.29
CA GLU A 31 0.55 19.33 -14.77
C GLU A 31 0.12 18.38 -15.89
N TYR A 32 -0.65 18.86 -16.86
CA TYR A 32 -1.05 18.04 -18.00
C TYR A 32 0.17 17.59 -18.80
N TYR A 33 1.14 18.47 -19.04
CA TYR A 33 2.38 18.15 -19.74
C TYR A 33 3.19 17.10 -18.99
N ILE A 34 3.40 17.29 -17.67
CA ILE A 34 4.09 16.30 -16.81
C ILE A 34 3.41 14.93 -16.92
N LYS A 35 2.10 14.89 -16.71
CA LYS A 35 1.32 13.64 -16.77
C LYS A 35 1.38 12.95 -18.12
N SER A 36 1.48 13.72 -19.22
CA SER A 36 1.57 13.19 -20.59
C SER A 36 2.92 12.53 -20.86
N GLN A 37 3.99 12.96 -20.17
CA GLN A 37 5.35 12.45 -20.33
C GLN A 37 5.67 11.24 -19.41
N LEU A 38 4.79 10.91 -18.44
CA LEU A 38 5.03 9.80 -17.53
C LEU A 38 4.99 8.46 -18.29
N ASP A 39 6.11 7.76 -18.28
CA ASP A 39 6.22 6.39 -18.74
C ASP A 39 5.86 5.42 -17.59
N PRO A 40 4.80 4.62 -17.72
CA PRO A 40 4.32 3.77 -16.63
C PRO A 40 5.35 2.70 -16.21
N GLN A 41 6.18 2.22 -17.14
CA GLN A 41 7.22 1.24 -16.86
C GLN A 41 8.34 1.85 -16.01
N ILE A 42 8.79 3.05 -16.38
CA ILE A 42 9.86 3.77 -15.68
C ILE A 42 9.37 4.16 -14.28
N GLU A 43 8.15 4.71 -14.15
CA GLU A 43 7.61 5.15 -12.86
C GLU A 43 7.37 3.96 -11.92
N LEU A 44 6.88 2.83 -12.42
CA LEU A 44 6.71 1.62 -11.62
C LEU A 44 8.06 1.09 -11.11
N GLN A 45 9.07 0.98 -11.99
CA GLN A 45 10.39 0.51 -11.57
C GLN A 45 11.04 1.42 -10.55
N ALA A 46 10.94 2.75 -10.73
CA ALA A 46 11.46 3.73 -9.79
C ALA A 46 10.76 3.62 -8.42
N SER A 47 9.43 3.51 -8.41
CA SER A 47 8.66 3.38 -7.17
C SER A 47 9.00 2.09 -6.42
N ILE A 48 9.09 0.94 -7.10
CA ILE A 48 9.47 -0.32 -6.46
C ILE A 48 10.89 -0.25 -5.90
N LYS A 49 11.82 0.35 -6.65
CA LYS A 49 13.20 0.54 -6.17
C LYS A 49 13.25 1.41 -4.92
N ASN A 50 12.52 2.51 -4.88
CA ASN A 50 12.45 3.37 -3.71
C ASN A 50 11.86 2.62 -2.51
N MET A 51 10.76 1.88 -2.71
CA MET A 51 10.14 1.10 -1.64
C MET A 51 11.07 0.04 -1.05
N ALA A 52 11.99 -0.52 -1.83
CA ALA A 52 12.97 -1.48 -1.34
C ALA A 52 13.98 -0.88 -0.35
N THR A 53 14.10 0.44 -0.29
CA THR A 53 15.00 1.17 0.62
C THR A 53 14.30 1.75 1.85
N ILE A 54 12.99 1.48 2.01
CA ILE A 54 12.19 2.01 3.11
C ILE A 54 12.38 1.17 4.37
N ASP A 55 12.78 1.80 5.45
CA ASP A 55 12.99 1.14 6.74
C ASP A 55 11.72 1.07 7.58
N SER A 56 10.84 2.07 7.47
CA SER A 56 9.62 2.13 8.27
C SER A 56 8.42 2.63 7.49
N TYR A 57 7.26 2.09 7.79
CA TYR A 57 5.99 2.49 7.18
C TYR A 57 4.80 1.95 7.99
N ARG A 58 3.63 2.55 7.77
CA ARG A 58 2.34 2.01 8.19
C ARG A 58 1.56 1.50 6.99
N TYR A 59 0.68 0.56 7.23
CA TYR A 59 -0.16 0.00 6.18
C TYR A 59 -1.52 -0.44 6.69
N LYS A 60 -2.48 -0.46 5.77
CA LYS A 60 -3.78 -1.11 5.93
C LYS A 60 -3.88 -2.20 4.88
N LEU A 61 -4.12 -3.43 5.30
CA LEU A 61 -4.21 -4.57 4.41
C LEU A 61 -5.58 -5.23 4.56
N THR A 62 -6.22 -5.48 3.42
CA THR A 62 -7.43 -6.29 3.34
C THR A 62 -7.19 -7.42 2.35
N SER A 63 -7.40 -8.65 2.79
CA SER A 63 -7.43 -9.81 1.90
C SER A 63 -8.79 -10.48 1.91
N CYS A 64 -9.22 -10.97 0.76
CA CYS A 64 -10.47 -11.70 0.64
C CYS A 64 -10.39 -12.75 -0.46
N PHE A 65 -11.18 -13.81 -0.30
CA PHE A 65 -11.50 -14.73 -1.38
C PHE A 65 -12.84 -14.34 -2.02
N THR A 66 -12.91 -14.51 -3.33
CA THR A 66 -14.17 -14.47 -4.06
C THR A 66 -14.41 -15.87 -4.61
N VAL A 67 -15.50 -16.51 -4.19
CA VAL A 67 -15.90 -17.86 -4.63
C VAL A 67 -17.28 -17.75 -5.24
N ALA A 68 -17.43 -18.05 -6.52
CA ALA A 68 -18.71 -17.97 -7.22
C ALA A 68 -19.50 -16.68 -6.89
N GLU A 69 -18.83 -15.52 -7.01
CA GLU A 69 -19.35 -14.16 -6.73
C GLU A 69 -19.53 -13.79 -5.24
N ARG A 70 -19.40 -14.75 -4.32
CA ARG A 70 -19.40 -14.45 -2.87
C ARG A 70 -18.02 -14.00 -2.42
N LYS A 71 -17.97 -12.87 -1.72
CA LYS A 71 -16.75 -12.32 -1.16
C LYS A 71 -16.65 -12.68 0.32
N GLU A 72 -15.58 -13.36 0.69
CA GLU A 72 -15.24 -13.71 2.07
C GLU A 72 -13.98 -12.96 2.48
N VAL A 73 -14.10 -12.12 3.49
CA VAL A 73 -12.94 -11.39 4.03
C VAL A 73 -12.11 -12.36 4.86
N ILE A 74 -10.82 -12.47 4.52
CA ILE A 74 -9.86 -13.32 5.23
C ILE A 74 -9.11 -12.51 6.26
N SER A 75 -8.64 -11.32 5.89
CA SER A 75 -7.99 -10.41 6.84
C SER A 75 -8.36 -8.96 6.59
N ARG A 76 -8.40 -8.21 7.67
CA ARG A 76 -8.46 -6.75 7.68
C ARG A 76 -7.59 -6.27 8.83
N VAL A 77 -6.38 -5.89 8.51
CA VAL A 77 -5.39 -5.52 9.51
C VAL A 77 -4.77 -4.17 9.19
N GLU A 78 -4.41 -3.47 10.25
CA GLU A 78 -3.52 -2.32 10.20
C GLU A 78 -2.19 -2.76 10.78
N GLY A 79 -1.10 -2.32 10.18
CA GLY A 79 0.22 -2.68 10.63
C GLY A 79 1.20 -1.52 10.56
N GLU A 80 2.23 -1.65 11.35
CA GLU A 80 3.39 -0.77 11.32
C GLU A 80 4.67 -1.60 11.32
N LYS A 81 5.65 -1.13 10.57
CA LYS A 81 6.94 -1.77 10.41
C LYS A 81 8.06 -0.78 10.66
N SER A 82 9.11 -1.23 11.35
CA SER A 82 10.33 -0.47 11.58
C SER A 82 11.53 -1.43 11.59
N GLY A 83 12.37 -1.35 10.56
CA GLY A 83 13.43 -2.33 10.33
C GLY A 83 12.90 -3.75 10.20
N ALA A 84 13.36 -4.66 11.05
CA ALA A 84 12.88 -6.04 11.11
C ALA A 84 11.60 -6.21 11.94
N ASN A 85 11.25 -5.23 12.77
CA ASN A 85 10.14 -5.31 13.71
C ASN A 85 8.82 -4.93 13.03
N THR A 86 7.76 -5.63 13.40
CA THR A 86 6.41 -5.39 12.87
C THR A 86 5.37 -5.55 13.99
N HIS A 87 4.35 -4.73 13.96
CA HIS A 87 3.15 -4.88 14.78
C HIS A 87 1.93 -4.85 13.86
N ILE A 88 1.02 -5.81 14.01
CA ILE A 88 -0.26 -5.85 13.30
C ILE A 88 -1.41 -5.98 14.27
N LYS A 89 -2.50 -5.31 13.94
CA LYS A 89 -3.73 -5.36 14.70
C LYS A 89 -4.93 -5.35 13.78
N GLY A 90 -5.97 -6.10 14.14
CA GLY A 90 -7.20 -6.14 13.34
C GLY A 90 -7.95 -7.44 13.48
N GLU A 91 -8.38 -8.00 12.35
CA GLU A 91 -9.17 -9.21 12.29
C GLU A 91 -8.62 -10.14 11.19
N MET A 92 -8.44 -11.42 11.52
CA MET A 92 -8.06 -12.48 10.58
C MET A 92 -8.97 -13.68 10.79
N VAL A 93 -9.64 -14.13 9.73
CA VAL A 93 -10.61 -15.25 9.75
C VAL A 93 -11.63 -15.10 10.88
N ASN A 94 -12.28 -13.92 10.94
CA ASN A 94 -13.26 -13.54 11.96
C ASN A 94 -12.74 -13.58 13.42
N THR A 95 -11.43 -13.55 13.60
CA THR A 95 -10.78 -13.54 14.91
C THR A 95 -9.96 -12.27 15.06
N ALA A 96 -10.14 -11.58 16.18
CA ALA A 96 -9.32 -10.41 16.50
C ALA A 96 -7.87 -10.84 16.71
N VAL A 97 -6.96 -10.09 16.11
CA VAL A 97 -5.51 -10.34 16.21
C VAL A 97 -4.79 -9.09 16.70
N ASP A 98 -3.77 -9.31 17.51
CA ASP A 98 -2.80 -8.30 17.94
C ASP A 98 -1.46 -9.03 18.05
N ILE A 99 -0.56 -8.80 17.08
CA ILE A 99 0.65 -9.61 16.90
C ILE A 99 1.85 -8.69 16.73
N TYR A 100 2.86 -8.90 17.56
CA TYR A 100 4.18 -8.31 17.37
C TYR A 100 5.15 -9.36 16.85
N TYR A 101 5.99 -8.95 15.92
CA TYR A 101 7.18 -9.67 15.51
C TYR A 101 8.39 -8.79 15.81
N ILE A 102 9.18 -9.17 16.79
CA ILE A 102 10.31 -8.38 17.29
C ILE A 102 11.48 -9.34 17.55
N ASP A 103 12.63 -9.07 16.95
CA ASP A 103 13.86 -9.84 17.16
C ASP A 103 13.65 -11.36 17.03
N ARG A 104 12.94 -11.79 15.96
CA ARG A 104 12.55 -13.18 15.69
C ARG A 104 11.61 -13.82 16.72
N THR A 105 10.99 -13.03 17.56
CA THR A 105 10.02 -13.48 18.53
C THR A 105 8.63 -12.99 18.11
N ILE A 106 7.68 -13.90 18.07
CA ILE A 106 6.26 -13.59 17.84
C ILE A 106 5.58 -13.47 19.19
N TYR A 107 4.93 -12.34 19.42
CA TYR A 107 4.02 -12.11 20.53
C TYR A 107 2.61 -12.05 19.96
N ASN A 108 1.80 -13.05 20.26
CA ASN A 108 0.42 -13.12 19.80
C ASN A 108 -0.52 -12.99 21.01
N TYR A 109 -1.39 -11.98 20.98
CA TYR A 109 -2.38 -11.81 22.03
C TYR A 109 -3.50 -12.82 21.87
N ASP A 110 -3.66 -13.70 22.88
CA ASP A 110 -4.79 -14.59 22.97
C ASP A 110 -5.94 -13.90 23.71
N ALA A 111 -6.97 -13.50 22.98
CA ALA A 111 -8.13 -12.80 23.51
C ALA A 111 -8.95 -13.64 24.51
N PHE A 112 -8.86 -14.97 24.42
CA PHE A 112 -9.58 -15.89 25.31
C PHE A 112 -8.92 -15.96 26.70
N SER A 113 -7.64 -16.25 26.74
CA SER A 113 -6.87 -16.30 28.00
C SER A 113 -6.45 -14.92 28.49
N LYS A 114 -6.61 -13.85 27.67
CA LYS A 114 -6.12 -12.49 27.90
C LYS A 114 -4.63 -12.43 28.21
N LYS A 115 -3.84 -13.25 27.53
CA LYS A 115 -2.40 -13.37 27.72
C LYS A 115 -1.68 -13.30 26.39
N TRP A 116 -0.42 -12.91 26.45
CA TRP A 116 0.49 -12.97 25.32
C TRP A 116 1.08 -14.38 25.20
N LEU A 117 0.93 -14.99 24.03
CA LEU A 117 1.67 -16.19 23.67
C LEU A 117 2.99 -15.75 23.06
N VAL A 118 4.10 -16.22 23.62
CA VAL A 118 5.45 -15.89 23.15
C VAL A 118 6.01 -17.09 22.45
N ILE A 119 6.32 -16.95 21.16
CA ILE A 119 6.81 -18.03 20.31
C ILE A 119 8.15 -17.57 19.74
N GLU A 120 9.23 -18.26 20.11
CA GLU A 120 10.52 -18.06 19.48
C GLU A 120 10.49 -18.73 18.10
N SER A 121 10.75 -17.94 17.06
CA SER A 121 10.65 -18.41 15.68
C SER A 121 11.95 -19.14 15.28
N ASP A 122 11.91 -20.46 15.35
CA ASP A 122 12.87 -21.29 14.64
C ASP A 122 12.40 -21.47 13.18
N THR A 123 13.18 -20.97 12.25
CA THR A 123 13.00 -20.86 10.80
C THR A 123 12.28 -22.04 10.12
N ASN A 124 10.97 -22.18 10.22
CA ASN A 124 10.19 -23.20 9.53
C ASN A 124 8.98 -22.63 8.74
N LYS A 125 8.68 -23.32 7.64
CA LYS A 125 7.76 -22.97 6.54
C LYS A 125 6.35 -22.48 6.87
N SER A 126 5.85 -22.64 8.09
CA SER A 126 4.54 -22.12 8.53
C SER A 126 4.51 -20.60 8.71
N GLU A 127 5.66 -19.96 8.72
CA GLU A 127 5.79 -18.50 8.89
C GLU A 127 5.55 -17.71 7.59
N GLU A 128 5.65 -18.32 6.41
CA GLU A 128 5.56 -17.60 5.14
C GLU A 128 4.20 -16.91 4.94
N LEU A 129 3.11 -17.52 5.40
CA LEU A 129 1.78 -16.88 5.35
C LEU A 129 1.69 -15.70 6.31
N LEU A 130 2.16 -15.88 7.54
CA LEU A 130 2.19 -14.82 8.53
C LEU A 130 3.15 -13.70 8.10
N ILE A 131 4.29 -14.03 7.51
CA ILE A 131 5.25 -13.06 6.98
C ILE A 131 4.63 -12.19 5.88
N SER A 132 3.76 -12.74 5.02
CA SER A 132 3.11 -11.95 3.97
C SER A 132 2.15 -10.90 4.53
N GLU A 133 1.50 -11.18 5.65
CA GLU A 133 0.66 -10.23 6.38
C GLU A 133 1.50 -9.24 7.20
N LEU A 134 2.58 -9.71 7.82
CA LEU A 134 3.53 -8.89 8.58
C LEU A 134 4.40 -7.97 7.70
N ASN A 135 4.62 -8.35 6.45
CA ASN A 135 5.41 -7.57 5.50
C ASN A 135 4.73 -7.57 4.12
N PRO A 136 3.67 -6.78 3.94
CA PRO A 136 2.91 -6.75 2.70
C PRO A 136 3.75 -6.35 1.48
N LEU A 137 4.88 -5.64 1.66
CA LEU A 137 5.81 -5.35 0.57
C LEU A 137 6.42 -6.61 -0.07
N SER A 138 6.47 -7.74 0.65
CA SER A 138 6.94 -9.02 0.09
C SER A 138 6.09 -9.51 -1.08
N ASN A 139 4.81 -9.15 -1.12
CA ASN A 139 3.89 -9.51 -2.20
C ASN A 139 4.15 -8.74 -3.50
N PHE A 140 5.01 -7.71 -3.48
CA PHE A 140 5.36 -6.86 -4.61
C PHE A 140 6.82 -7.07 -5.06
N ARG A 141 7.41 -8.20 -4.71
CA ARG A 141 8.69 -8.63 -5.26
C ARG A 141 8.45 -9.38 -6.57
N PHE A 142 8.96 -8.80 -7.65
CA PHE A 142 8.75 -9.31 -8.99
C PHE A 142 10.07 -9.81 -9.58
N LYS A 143 10.06 -11.02 -10.15
CA LYS A 143 11.19 -11.56 -10.93
C LYS A 143 11.35 -10.78 -12.23
N GLN A 144 10.22 -10.49 -12.88
CA GLN A 144 10.16 -9.76 -14.13
C GLN A 144 8.82 -9.04 -14.24
N ILE A 145 8.88 -7.78 -14.63
CA ILE A 145 7.70 -6.97 -14.92
C ILE A 145 7.64 -6.84 -16.46
N ALA A 146 6.69 -7.53 -17.06
CA ALA A 146 6.41 -7.39 -18.50
C ALA A 146 5.14 -6.54 -18.65
N ALA A 147 5.12 -5.68 -19.68
CA ALA A 147 3.98 -4.88 -20.12
C ALA A 147 3.26 -4.16 -18.97
N VAL A 148 3.69 -2.94 -18.68
CA VAL A 148 3.01 -2.04 -17.74
C VAL A 148 2.08 -1.13 -18.53
N GLU A 149 0.81 -1.12 -18.14
CA GLU A 149 -0.21 -0.29 -18.77
C GLU A 149 -0.51 0.94 -17.89
N LYS A 150 -0.54 2.12 -18.50
CA LYS A 150 -1.07 3.32 -17.87
C LYS A 150 -2.58 3.26 -17.91
N LEU A 151 -3.23 3.19 -16.75
CA LEU A 151 -4.69 3.10 -16.68
C LEU A 151 -5.33 4.48 -16.57
N ARG A 152 -5.05 5.23 -15.52
CA ARG A 152 -5.64 6.53 -15.22
C ARG A 152 -4.87 7.26 -14.12
N PHE A 153 -5.36 8.44 -13.74
CA PHE A 153 -4.97 9.09 -12.50
C PHE A 153 -6.11 8.99 -11.50
N GLU A 154 -5.78 8.72 -10.24
CA GLU A 154 -6.72 8.66 -9.11
C GLU A 154 -6.09 9.29 -7.88
N GLU A 155 -6.93 9.87 -7.02
CA GLU A 155 -6.51 10.40 -5.73
C GLU A 155 -6.55 9.31 -4.66
N VAL A 156 -5.50 9.20 -3.86
CA VAL A 156 -5.40 8.32 -2.69
C VAL A 156 -4.90 9.17 -1.53
N ASP A 157 -5.72 9.32 -0.49
CA ASP A 157 -5.42 10.14 0.70
C ASP A 157 -4.92 11.56 0.37
N GLY A 158 -5.61 12.24 -0.56
CA GLY A 158 -5.26 13.61 -1.00
C GLY A 158 -4.05 13.69 -1.93
N VAL A 159 -3.47 12.56 -2.34
CA VAL A 159 -2.33 12.49 -3.27
C VAL A 159 -2.80 11.97 -4.62
N GLU A 160 -2.58 12.75 -5.68
CA GLU A 160 -2.86 12.29 -7.03
C GLU A 160 -1.81 11.26 -7.49
N CYS A 161 -2.28 10.07 -7.82
CA CYS A 161 -1.45 8.93 -8.20
C CYS A 161 -1.65 8.55 -9.66
N LEU A 162 -0.55 8.15 -10.32
CA LEU A 162 -0.60 7.41 -11.57
C LEU A 162 -0.99 5.96 -11.27
N VAL A 163 -2.09 5.49 -11.84
CA VAL A 163 -2.54 4.10 -11.71
C VAL A 163 -1.99 3.29 -12.87
N VAL A 164 -1.25 2.25 -12.53
CA VAL A 164 -0.69 1.31 -13.51
C VAL A 164 -1.20 -0.10 -13.27
N GLY A 165 -1.36 -0.85 -14.37
CA GLY A 165 -1.66 -2.28 -14.37
C GLY A 165 -0.49 -3.09 -14.88
N CYS A 166 -0.20 -4.26 -14.28
CA CYS A 166 0.80 -5.18 -14.79
C CYS A 166 0.52 -6.64 -14.42
N ARG A 167 1.13 -7.56 -15.16
CA ARG A 167 1.08 -9.01 -14.91
C ARG A 167 2.51 -9.55 -14.79
N PRO A 168 3.13 -9.35 -13.63
CA PRO A 168 4.53 -9.77 -13.44
C PRO A 168 4.65 -11.26 -13.14
N SER A 169 5.87 -11.80 -13.29
CA SER A 169 6.28 -13.00 -12.57
C SER A 169 6.66 -12.64 -11.16
N ILE A 170 6.15 -13.36 -10.18
CA ILE A 170 6.35 -13.07 -8.75
C ILE A 170 7.48 -13.91 -8.16
N GLU A 171 8.08 -13.45 -7.05
CA GLU A 171 9.13 -14.20 -6.35
C GLU A 171 8.59 -15.19 -5.33
N SER A 172 7.39 -14.96 -4.80
CA SER A 172 6.81 -15.79 -3.74
C SER A 172 6.47 -17.19 -4.26
N GLN A 173 7.24 -18.19 -3.87
CA GLN A 173 6.99 -19.60 -4.19
C GLN A 173 5.66 -20.08 -3.60
N LEU A 174 5.29 -19.60 -2.41
CA LEU A 174 4.03 -19.95 -1.79
C LEU A 174 2.85 -19.47 -2.64
N LEU A 175 2.83 -18.18 -3.03
CA LEU A 175 1.78 -17.68 -3.90
C LEU A 175 1.76 -18.41 -5.24
N GLU A 176 2.92 -18.62 -5.87
CA GLU A 176 3.02 -19.38 -7.11
C GLU A 176 2.53 -20.83 -6.97
N SER A 177 2.67 -21.47 -5.82
CA SER A 177 2.21 -22.86 -5.61
C SER A 177 0.69 -22.98 -5.62
N LEU A 178 -0.02 -21.98 -5.08
CA LEU A 178 -1.47 -21.99 -4.87
C LEU A 178 -2.24 -21.23 -5.94
N TRP A 179 -1.63 -20.18 -6.51
CA TRP A 179 -2.30 -19.20 -7.36
C TRP A 179 -1.64 -19.07 -8.73
N LYS A 180 -2.40 -18.56 -9.70
CA LYS A 180 -1.97 -18.23 -11.07
C LYS A 180 -2.66 -16.97 -11.56
N SER A 181 -2.26 -16.48 -12.74
CA SER A 181 -2.87 -15.31 -13.39
C SER A 181 -2.86 -14.09 -12.48
N PHE A 182 -1.68 -13.74 -12.01
CA PHE A 182 -1.49 -12.58 -11.14
C PHE A 182 -1.69 -11.29 -11.92
N GLU A 183 -2.62 -10.46 -11.45
CA GLU A 183 -2.88 -9.13 -11.97
C GLU A 183 -2.67 -8.11 -10.85
N TYR A 184 -1.80 -7.16 -11.10
CA TYR A 184 -1.49 -6.08 -10.16
C TYR A 184 -2.02 -4.76 -10.68
N ARG A 185 -2.52 -3.96 -9.76
CA ARG A 185 -2.82 -2.55 -9.96
C ARG A 185 -2.14 -1.76 -8.87
N LEU A 186 -1.34 -0.77 -9.26
CA LEU A 186 -0.56 0.04 -8.31
C LEU A 186 -0.89 1.52 -8.52
N TRP A 187 -1.05 2.23 -7.44
CA TRP A 187 -1.24 3.68 -7.38
C TRP A 187 0.07 4.31 -6.97
N LEU A 188 0.73 4.94 -7.91
CA LEU A 188 2.06 5.53 -7.77
C LEU A 188 1.94 7.03 -7.54
N ASP A 189 2.40 7.50 -6.40
CA ASP A 189 2.74 8.91 -6.26
C ASP A 189 3.92 9.19 -7.19
N TYR A 190 3.64 9.75 -8.36
CA TYR A 190 4.66 9.99 -9.38
C TYR A 190 5.59 11.16 -9.03
N LYS A 191 5.25 11.99 -8.03
CA LYS A 191 6.10 13.08 -7.54
C LYS A 191 7.18 12.56 -6.59
N GLU A 192 6.76 11.75 -5.62
CA GLU A 192 7.65 11.13 -4.63
C GLU A 192 8.20 9.78 -5.10
N ARG A 193 7.67 9.22 -6.18
CA ARG A 193 7.97 7.88 -6.70
C ARG A 193 7.79 6.80 -5.64
N MET A 194 6.61 6.81 -5.02
CA MET A 194 6.23 5.87 -3.97
C MET A 194 4.92 5.17 -4.33
N VAL A 195 4.77 3.92 -3.89
CA VAL A 195 3.48 3.22 -4.02
C VAL A 195 2.58 3.59 -2.85
N LYS A 196 1.50 4.32 -3.09
CA LYS A 196 0.51 4.66 -2.06
C LYS A 196 -0.46 3.53 -1.80
N LYS A 197 -0.84 2.79 -2.84
CA LYS A 197 -1.79 1.70 -2.78
C LYS A 197 -1.43 0.64 -3.81
N ALA A 198 -1.67 -0.62 -3.47
CA ALA A 198 -1.52 -1.71 -4.41
C ALA A 198 -2.66 -2.73 -4.24
N ALA A 199 -3.10 -3.29 -5.35
CA ALA A 199 -4.08 -4.36 -5.38
C ALA A 199 -3.52 -5.53 -6.18
N LEU A 200 -3.72 -6.74 -5.68
CA LEU A 200 -3.39 -8.00 -6.32
C LEU A 200 -4.65 -8.82 -6.50
N THR A 201 -4.84 -9.36 -7.68
CA THR A 201 -5.84 -10.40 -7.94
C THR A 201 -5.15 -11.63 -8.51
N ALA A 202 -5.54 -12.83 -8.05
CA ALA A 202 -5.01 -14.08 -8.58
C ALA A 202 -6.09 -15.17 -8.55
N VAL A 203 -5.95 -16.17 -9.42
CA VAL A 203 -6.90 -17.29 -9.57
C VAL A 203 -6.31 -18.53 -8.89
N ASN A 204 -7.10 -19.24 -8.10
CA ASN A 204 -6.66 -20.48 -7.47
C ASN A 204 -6.40 -21.56 -8.54
N LYS A 205 -5.26 -22.28 -8.41
CA LYS A 205 -4.89 -23.31 -9.39
C LYS A 205 -5.80 -24.52 -9.37
N LYS A 206 -6.29 -24.89 -8.16
CA LYS A 206 -7.13 -26.08 -7.98
C LYS A 206 -8.63 -25.79 -8.07
N ALA A 207 -9.05 -24.56 -7.75
CA ALA A 207 -10.42 -24.08 -7.79
C ALA A 207 -10.52 -22.79 -8.60
N PRO A 208 -10.65 -22.84 -9.95
CA PRO A 208 -10.62 -21.66 -10.83
C PRO A 208 -11.69 -20.60 -10.54
N ASP A 209 -12.78 -20.99 -9.90
CA ASP A 209 -13.86 -20.08 -9.46
C ASP A 209 -13.49 -19.29 -8.19
N THR A 210 -12.36 -19.65 -7.56
CA THR A 210 -11.83 -18.97 -6.38
C THR A 210 -10.75 -17.97 -6.79
N ARG A 211 -10.94 -16.72 -6.39
CA ARG A 211 -9.98 -15.63 -6.61
C ARG A 211 -9.51 -15.07 -5.29
N LEU A 212 -8.22 -14.85 -5.18
CA LEU A 212 -7.61 -14.02 -4.15
C LEU A 212 -7.69 -12.57 -4.58
N ASN A 213 -8.10 -11.71 -3.65
CA ASN A 213 -7.99 -10.27 -3.80
C ASN A 213 -7.30 -9.72 -2.55
N LEU A 214 -6.20 -9.02 -2.75
CA LEU A 214 -5.43 -8.37 -1.70
C LEU A 214 -5.32 -6.90 -2.04
N VAL A 215 -5.59 -6.04 -1.08
CA VAL A 215 -5.42 -4.58 -1.20
C VAL A 215 -4.60 -4.11 -0.03
N VAL A 216 -3.58 -3.32 -0.30
CA VAL A 216 -2.77 -2.67 0.71
C VAL A 216 -2.64 -1.18 0.41
N GLU A 217 -2.76 -0.36 1.43
CA GLU A 217 -2.53 1.07 1.41
C GLU A 217 -1.38 1.38 2.36
N PHE A 218 -0.45 2.23 1.92
CA PHE A 218 0.77 2.54 2.66
C PHE A 218 0.81 4.02 3.04
N SER A 219 1.33 4.29 4.23
CA SER A 219 1.52 5.65 4.75
C SER A 219 2.78 5.75 5.61
N ASP A 220 3.11 6.99 6.00
CA ASP A 220 4.16 7.29 6.99
C ASP A 220 5.53 6.69 6.66
N TRP A 221 5.94 6.78 5.39
CA TRP A 221 7.23 6.31 4.92
C TRP A 221 8.40 6.97 5.66
N ASN A 222 9.34 6.15 6.15
CA ASN A 222 10.54 6.57 6.88
C ASN A 222 10.26 7.48 8.10
N GLN A 223 9.03 7.45 8.63
CA GLN A 223 8.71 8.11 9.89
C GLN A 223 9.26 7.28 11.05
N LYS A 224 9.60 7.96 12.13
CA LYS A 224 10.06 7.27 13.35
C LYS A 224 8.90 6.48 13.95
N ILE A 225 8.98 5.15 13.87
CA ILE A 225 8.03 4.20 14.45
C ILE A 225 8.78 3.42 15.52
N ASP A 226 8.26 3.41 16.75
CA ASP A 226 8.84 2.73 17.90
C ASP A 226 8.00 1.52 18.27
N ILE A 227 8.42 0.33 17.83
CA ILE A 227 7.73 -0.93 18.08
C ILE A 227 8.45 -1.64 19.22
N ARG A 228 7.77 -1.77 20.37
CA ARG A 228 8.29 -2.41 21.57
C ARG A 228 7.51 -3.66 21.91
N PRO A 229 8.18 -4.68 22.52
CA PRO A 229 7.46 -5.87 22.97
C PRO A 229 6.36 -5.49 23.98
N PRO A 230 5.22 -6.18 23.94
CA PRO A 230 4.17 -5.98 24.93
C PRO A 230 4.62 -6.45 26.32
N ASP A 231 3.95 -5.96 27.35
CA ASP A 231 4.18 -6.44 28.72
C ASP A 231 3.68 -7.90 28.85
N THR A 232 4.60 -8.80 29.05
CA THR A 232 4.33 -10.24 29.23
C THR A 232 4.43 -10.68 30.68
N SER A 233 4.43 -9.77 31.65
CA SER A 233 4.55 -10.02 33.10
C SER A 233 3.39 -10.81 33.69
N GLY A 234 3.07 -11.91 33.30
CA GLY A 234 1.97 -12.83 33.69
C GLY A 234 1.89 -14.03 32.79
N THR A 235 2.78 -14.12 31.83
CA THR A 235 2.80 -15.14 30.80
C THR A 235 3.88 -16.17 31.12
N LYS A 236 3.54 -17.46 31.23
CA LYS A 236 4.57 -18.51 31.28
C LYS A 236 5.20 -18.64 29.90
N LYS A 237 6.52 -18.56 29.80
CA LYS A 237 7.27 -19.00 28.61
C LYS A 237 7.00 -20.49 28.40
N ASN A 238 6.48 -20.87 27.25
CA ASN A 238 6.48 -22.26 26.78
C ASN A 238 7.72 -22.49 25.94
#